data_9dcd4e73d310a024b856112567f2cd4d
#
_entry.id   9dcd4e73d310a024b856112567f2cd4d
#
_cell.length_a   1.000
_cell.length_b   1.000
_cell.length_c   1.000
_cell.angle_alpha   90.00
_cell.angle_beta   90.00
_cell.angle_gamma   90.00
#
_symmetry.space_group_name_H-M   'P 1'
#
loop_
_entity.id
_entity.type
_entity.pdbx_description
1 polymer ?
#
loop_
_entity_poly.entity_id
_entity_poly.type
_entity_poly.pdbx_seq_one_letter_code
_entity_poly.pdbx_strand_id
1 'polypeptide(L)'
;VIGGGTGLNTVLTGLKKYTDNLTAIVTISDYGEKESESRRELQTMPLDDVKDSIVALSNQDEQLGKLFNYEFTDGRLRNLKFSDIYFSAMKNINKDFSDSIIKSNEVLNIVGRVLPVTLDEMNITAELQNGYLVTEKSKIAEVVYDKVTKINRIYLNPTNCRPAPGVLEAIREADCIIIGPGSLYTNVIPNLLVNGVAKAIKESTGLKVYISNIMTEPGQTDEYSVSDHLNAIIEHCGKGIVDYCIYDTGEVVPEYIKKYNLEGQDLVDSNVDKVKGITFLQRNLSMITEGCIRHDPELIAESIIGLICDDLKYQDKQNDPQFLMLNNKLREDKRINKIKKQMAKDAKKNKKSNKDKHKRNSKFSNKYSDRIQSIKQADEMIKLKEQKMKKEAKKAKKAAKKENKEILKENNQFQEDKEVLEFRKEYEKSMKQPMTTKRDPKTLPKSQRGRRRKTQ
;
A
#
# COMPACT_ATOMS: atom_id res chain seq x y z
N VAL A 1 -9.00 5.11 -5.75
CA VAL A 1 -7.67 4.70 -5.27
C VAL A 1 -7.74 3.25 -4.85
N ILE A 2 -6.82 2.40 -5.35
CA ILE A 2 -6.81 0.95 -5.11
C ILE A 2 -5.51 0.58 -4.39
N GLY A 3 -5.60 -0.12 -3.25
CA GLY A 3 -4.44 -0.56 -2.50
C GLY A 3 -4.76 -0.94 -1.06
N GLY A 4 -3.80 -0.73 -0.16
CA GLY A 4 -3.93 -0.95 1.28
C GLY A 4 -2.74 -0.35 2.04
N GLY A 5 -2.85 -0.35 3.36
CA GLY A 5 -1.80 0.13 4.25
C GLY A 5 -1.57 1.64 4.23
N THR A 6 -0.46 2.04 4.81
CA THR A 6 -0.10 3.47 5.01
C THR A 6 0.08 4.24 3.71
N GLY A 7 0.49 3.56 2.62
CA GLY A 7 0.69 4.20 1.32
C GLY A 7 -0.63 4.72 0.73
N LEU A 8 -1.66 3.87 0.69
CA LEU A 8 -3.01 4.24 0.26
C LEU A 8 -3.53 5.42 1.10
N ASN A 9 -3.41 5.34 2.43
CA ASN A 9 -3.90 6.36 3.34
C ASN A 9 -3.23 7.72 3.14
N THR A 10 -1.95 7.72 2.76
CA THR A 10 -1.22 8.94 2.39
C THR A 10 -1.84 9.61 1.16
N VAL A 11 -2.17 8.84 0.13
CA VAL A 11 -2.84 9.36 -1.09
C VAL A 11 -4.22 9.92 -0.75
N LEU A 12 -5.02 9.19 0.02
CA LEU A 12 -6.35 9.61 0.44
C LEU A 12 -6.31 10.92 1.25
N THR A 13 -5.38 11.03 2.20
CA THR A 13 -5.19 12.24 3.02
C THR A 13 -4.84 13.47 2.16
N GLY A 14 -4.06 13.28 1.11
CA GLY A 14 -3.73 14.35 0.17
C GLY A 14 -4.92 14.73 -0.70
N LEU A 15 -5.58 13.75 -1.33
CA LEU A 15 -6.64 13.97 -2.31
C LEU A 15 -7.94 14.51 -1.70
N LYS A 16 -8.29 14.15 -0.45
CA LYS A 16 -9.48 14.67 0.23
C LYS A 16 -9.51 16.20 0.33
N LYS A 17 -8.36 16.86 0.20
CA LYS A 17 -8.27 18.32 0.18
C LYS A 17 -8.75 18.92 -1.14
N TYR A 18 -8.78 18.15 -2.23
CA TYR A 18 -9.11 18.62 -3.56
C TYR A 18 -10.54 18.24 -3.99
N THR A 19 -11.00 17.06 -3.64
CA THR A 19 -12.28 16.54 -4.11
C THR A 19 -12.95 15.66 -3.06
N ASP A 20 -14.27 15.67 -3.06
CA ASP A 20 -15.12 14.77 -2.25
C ASP A 20 -15.47 13.49 -3.05
N ASN A 21 -15.25 13.49 -4.36
CA ASN A 21 -15.51 12.34 -5.23
C ASN A 21 -14.33 11.34 -5.17
N LEU A 22 -14.13 10.75 -4.00
CA LEU A 22 -13.09 9.78 -3.72
C LEU A 22 -13.68 8.42 -3.37
N THR A 23 -13.18 7.38 -4.01
CA THR A 23 -13.47 6.00 -3.62
C THR A 23 -12.16 5.29 -3.31
N ALA A 24 -11.99 4.82 -2.08
CA ALA A 24 -10.92 3.93 -1.69
C ALA A 24 -11.39 2.48 -1.85
N ILE A 25 -10.71 1.68 -2.69
CA ILE A 25 -10.91 0.24 -2.82
C ILE A 25 -9.77 -0.44 -2.07
N VAL A 26 -10.11 -1.13 -0.98
CA VAL A 26 -9.16 -1.52 0.04
C VAL A 26 -9.06 -3.03 0.16
N THR A 27 -7.84 -3.52 0.34
CA THR A 27 -7.57 -4.93 0.59
C THR A 27 -8.23 -5.40 1.89
N ILE A 28 -8.86 -6.57 1.85
CA ILE A 28 -9.22 -7.35 3.03
C ILE A 28 -8.46 -8.66 2.94
N SER A 29 -7.26 -8.71 3.45
CA SER A 29 -6.50 -9.93 3.53
C SER A 29 -5.97 -10.10 4.94
N ASP A 30 -6.18 -11.30 5.50
CA ASP A 30 -5.66 -11.64 6.81
C ASP A 30 -4.13 -11.57 6.80
N TYR A 31 -3.55 -10.92 7.81
CA TYR A 31 -2.11 -10.87 8.01
C TYR A 31 -1.57 -12.14 8.69
N GLY A 32 -2.43 -13.14 8.96
CA GLY A 32 -2.02 -14.36 9.66
C GLY A 32 -1.58 -14.11 11.10
N GLU A 33 -1.71 -12.90 11.60
CA GLU A 33 -1.56 -12.65 13.03
C GLU A 33 -2.66 -13.42 13.75
N LYS A 34 -2.26 -14.08 14.85
CA LYS A 34 -3.17 -14.83 15.70
C LYS A 34 -4.40 -13.98 15.92
N GLU A 35 -5.51 -14.34 15.27
CA GLU A 35 -6.81 -13.78 15.60
C GLU A 35 -6.91 -13.76 17.11
N SER A 36 -7.01 -12.59 17.70
CA SER A 36 -7.26 -12.54 19.13
C SER A 36 -8.55 -13.31 19.35
N GLU A 37 -8.60 -14.18 20.36
CA GLU A 37 -9.78 -14.96 20.70
C GLU A 37 -11.04 -14.10 20.74
N SER A 38 -10.88 -12.86 21.14
CA SER A 38 -11.87 -11.79 21.13
C SER A 38 -12.38 -11.36 19.76
N ARG A 39 -11.53 -11.36 18.71
CA ARG A 39 -11.98 -11.09 17.31
C ARG A 39 -12.81 -12.24 16.77
N ARG A 40 -12.47 -13.49 17.11
CA ARG A 40 -13.27 -14.67 16.75
C ARG A 40 -14.65 -14.62 17.39
N GLU A 41 -14.73 -14.21 18.66
CA GLU A 41 -16.00 -14.03 19.35
C GLU A 41 -16.87 -12.97 18.70
N LEU A 42 -16.26 -11.86 18.23
CA LEU A 42 -16.96 -10.79 17.53
C LEU A 42 -17.30 -11.10 16.08
N GLN A 43 -16.78 -12.20 15.52
CA GLN A 43 -16.97 -12.61 14.10
C GLN A 43 -16.70 -11.45 13.12
N THR A 44 -15.67 -10.66 13.39
CA THR A 44 -15.27 -9.54 12.53
C THR A 44 -14.20 -9.99 11.54
N MET A 45 -14.31 -9.51 10.29
CA MET A 45 -13.24 -9.65 9.29
C MET A 45 -12.04 -8.76 9.65
N PRO A 46 -10.84 -9.03 9.10
CA PRO A 46 -9.69 -8.15 9.26
C PRO A 46 -9.95 -6.82 8.54
N LEU A 47 -10.29 -5.80 9.30
CA LEU A 47 -10.72 -4.48 8.79
C LEU A 47 -9.67 -3.39 9.00
N ASP A 48 -8.44 -3.73 9.38
CA ASP A 48 -7.46 -2.72 9.73
C ASP A 48 -7.23 -1.72 8.59
N ASP A 49 -7.07 -2.17 7.36
CA ASP A 49 -6.90 -1.29 6.21
C ASP A 49 -8.16 -0.46 5.90
N VAL A 50 -9.36 -1.05 6.06
CA VAL A 50 -10.64 -0.33 5.88
C VAL A 50 -10.80 0.76 6.95
N LYS A 51 -10.54 0.41 8.20
CA LYS A 51 -10.56 1.34 9.34
C LYS A 51 -9.61 2.52 9.11
N ASP A 52 -8.36 2.23 8.75
CA ASP A 52 -7.34 3.24 8.55
C ASP A 52 -7.66 4.15 7.36
N SER A 53 -8.29 3.62 6.32
CA SER A 53 -8.76 4.41 5.18
C SER A 53 -9.96 5.31 5.54
N ILE A 54 -10.88 4.84 6.39
CA ILE A 54 -11.96 5.66 6.97
C ILE A 54 -11.37 6.81 7.78
N VAL A 55 -10.38 6.53 8.63
CA VAL A 55 -9.68 7.56 9.39
C VAL A 55 -8.99 8.55 8.45
N ALA A 56 -8.27 8.08 7.43
CA ALA A 56 -7.59 8.94 6.47
C ALA A 56 -8.54 9.89 5.71
N LEU A 57 -9.77 9.45 5.43
CA LEU A 57 -10.81 10.24 4.78
C LEU A 57 -11.63 11.10 5.74
N SER A 58 -11.52 10.91 7.05
CA SER A 58 -12.21 11.74 8.05
C SER A 58 -11.65 13.16 8.07
N ASN A 59 -12.52 14.15 8.31
CA ASN A 59 -12.11 15.53 8.57
C ASN A 59 -11.47 15.71 9.96
N GLN A 60 -11.62 14.72 10.84
CA GLN A 60 -11.04 14.68 12.19
C GLN A 60 -10.16 13.44 12.35
N ASP A 61 -9.27 13.22 11.39
CA ASP A 61 -8.43 12.03 11.28
C ASP A 61 -7.62 11.73 12.55
N GLU A 62 -7.02 12.73 13.19
CA GLU A 62 -6.25 12.55 14.43
C GLU A 62 -7.12 12.05 15.60
N GLN A 63 -8.30 12.62 15.82
CA GLN A 63 -9.18 12.24 16.92
C GLN A 63 -9.83 10.89 16.68
N LEU A 64 -10.32 10.66 15.47
CA LEU A 64 -10.91 9.39 15.06
C LEU A 64 -9.88 8.26 15.11
N GLY A 65 -8.66 8.53 14.65
CA GLY A 65 -7.55 7.58 14.73
C GLY A 65 -7.22 7.17 16.15
N LYS A 66 -7.15 8.15 17.07
CA LYS A 66 -6.95 7.87 18.52
C LYS A 66 -8.08 7.02 19.09
N LEU A 67 -9.33 7.33 18.73
CA LEU A 67 -10.49 6.58 19.19
C LEU A 67 -10.51 5.16 18.64
N PHE A 68 -10.31 4.98 17.35
CA PHE A 68 -10.37 3.66 16.72
C PHE A 68 -9.22 2.74 17.14
N ASN A 69 -8.05 3.31 17.42
CA ASN A 69 -6.89 2.56 17.91
C ASN A 69 -6.85 2.41 19.43
N TYR A 70 -7.84 2.98 20.15
CA TYR A 70 -7.91 2.80 21.59
C TYR A 70 -8.15 1.33 21.92
N GLU A 71 -7.22 0.73 22.65
CA GLU A 71 -7.29 -0.64 23.14
C GLU A 71 -7.70 -0.64 24.61
N PHE A 72 -8.70 -1.47 24.93
CA PHE A 72 -9.16 -1.62 26.31
C PHE A 72 -8.17 -2.45 27.11
N THR A 73 -7.68 -1.91 28.23
CA THR A 73 -6.67 -2.54 29.09
C THR A 73 -7.26 -3.45 30.15
N ASP A 74 -8.55 -3.24 30.49
CA ASP A 74 -9.20 -3.86 31.65
C ASP A 74 -10.58 -4.43 31.34
N GLY A 75 -11.06 -5.32 32.23
CA GLY A 75 -12.40 -5.87 32.18
C GLY A 75 -12.62 -6.89 31.07
N ARG A 76 -13.89 -7.09 30.66
CA ARG A 76 -14.29 -8.06 29.63
C ARG A 76 -13.88 -7.63 28.21
N LEU A 77 -13.54 -6.36 28.02
CA LEU A 77 -13.14 -5.80 26.71
C LEU A 77 -11.62 -5.78 26.53
N ARG A 78 -10.86 -6.31 27.47
CA ARG A 78 -9.39 -6.31 27.43
C ARG A 78 -8.88 -6.86 26.11
N ASN A 79 -7.87 -6.18 25.54
CA ASN A 79 -7.23 -6.49 24.25
C ASN A 79 -8.14 -6.30 23.03
N LEU A 80 -9.34 -5.71 23.17
CA LEU A 80 -10.17 -5.28 22.05
C LEU A 80 -9.90 -3.82 21.73
N LYS A 81 -9.82 -3.51 20.44
CA LYS A 81 -9.82 -2.11 19.99
C LYS A 81 -11.26 -1.59 19.89
N PHE A 82 -11.45 -0.30 20.13
CA PHE A 82 -12.76 0.33 19.96
C PHE A 82 -13.32 0.10 18.54
N SER A 83 -12.47 0.13 17.52
CA SER A 83 -12.86 -0.15 16.15
C SER A 83 -13.49 -1.53 15.96
N ASP A 84 -12.99 -2.56 16.65
CA ASP A 84 -13.53 -3.93 16.54
C ASP A 84 -14.96 -3.99 17.09
N ILE A 85 -15.18 -3.32 18.21
CA ILE A 85 -16.51 -3.19 18.83
C ILE A 85 -17.46 -2.39 17.94
N TYR A 86 -16.99 -1.27 17.39
CA TYR A 86 -17.77 -0.41 16.49
C TYR A 86 -18.25 -1.16 15.26
N PHE A 87 -17.35 -1.84 14.53
CA PHE A 87 -17.72 -2.58 13.31
C PHE A 87 -18.58 -3.81 13.63
N SER A 88 -18.36 -4.48 14.77
CA SER A 88 -19.25 -5.56 15.23
C SER A 88 -20.67 -5.04 15.47
N ALA A 89 -20.81 -3.90 16.14
CA ALA A 89 -22.11 -3.28 16.36
C ALA A 89 -22.78 -2.88 15.04
N MET A 90 -22.03 -2.25 14.12
CA MET A 90 -22.53 -1.88 12.79
C MET A 90 -23.00 -3.09 11.98
N LYS A 91 -22.26 -4.21 12.03
CA LYS A 91 -22.66 -5.47 11.39
C LYS A 91 -23.97 -6.02 11.94
N ASN A 92 -24.15 -5.98 13.26
CA ASN A 92 -25.37 -6.45 13.90
C ASN A 92 -26.60 -5.59 13.58
N ILE A 93 -26.40 -4.26 13.47
CA ILE A 93 -27.46 -3.31 13.12
C ILE A 93 -27.92 -3.50 11.67
N ASN A 94 -26.97 -3.59 10.73
CA ASN A 94 -27.28 -3.60 9.30
C ASN A 94 -27.49 -5.01 8.73
N LYS A 95 -27.16 -6.08 9.48
CA LYS A 95 -27.29 -7.50 9.09
C LYS A 95 -26.49 -7.89 7.83
N ASP A 96 -25.81 -6.97 7.20
CA ASP A 96 -24.93 -7.16 6.06
C ASP A 96 -23.65 -6.39 6.30
N PHE A 97 -22.52 -7.04 5.99
CA PHE A 97 -21.21 -6.46 6.27
C PHE A 97 -20.86 -5.32 5.30
N SER A 98 -21.24 -5.45 4.03
CA SER A 98 -21.05 -4.39 3.04
C SER A 98 -21.82 -3.13 3.42
N ASP A 99 -23.08 -3.29 3.78
CA ASP A 99 -23.92 -2.19 4.24
C ASP A 99 -23.37 -1.54 5.51
N SER A 100 -22.74 -2.33 6.38
CA SER A 100 -22.11 -1.81 7.59
C SER A 100 -20.95 -0.87 7.30
N ILE A 101 -20.11 -1.18 6.30
CA ILE A 101 -19.01 -0.29 5.88
C ILE A 101 -19.56 0.96 5.22
N ILE A 102 -20.53 0.82 4.31
CA ILE A 102 -21.15 1.97 3.62
C ILE A 102 -21.82 2.89 4.64
N LYS A 103 -22.58 2.35 5.57
CA LYS A 103 -23.19 3.11 6.65
C LYS A 103 -22.19 3.74 7.61
N SER A 104 -21.04 3.10 7.83
CA SER A 104 -19.97 3.70 8.62
C SER A 104 -19.39 4.94 7.94
N ASN A 105 -19.29 4.97 6.61
CA ASN A 105 -18.88 6.16 5.87
C ASN A 105 -19.84 7.34 6.13
N GLU A 106 -21.15 7.07 6.16
CA GLU A 106 -22.18 8.08 6.45
C GLU A 106 -22.13 8.55 7.92
N VAL A 107 -22.12 7.60 8.87
CA VAL A 107 -22.12 7.90 10.32
C VAL A 107 -20.89 8.70 10.73
N LEU A 108 -19.73 8.38 10.17
CA LEU A 108 -18.46 9.04 10.47
C LEU A 108 -18.21 10.29 9.61
N ASN A 109 -19.14 10.60 8.68
CA ASN A 109 -19.09 11.77 7.80
C ASN A 109 -17.72 11.97 7.15
N ILE A 110 -17.21 10.91 6.51
CA ILE A 110 -15.94 10.96 5.81
C ILE A 110 -16.06 11.62 4.45
N VAL A 111 -14.95 12.11 3.93
CA VAL A 111 -14.86 12.64 2.56
C VAL A 111 -14.77 11.46 1.58
N GLY A 112 -15.77 11.31 0.70
CA GLY A 112 -15.83 10.17 -0.22
C GLY A 112 -16.33 8.88 0.42
N ARG A 113 -15.83 7.73 -0.04
CA ARG A 113 -16.27 6.41 0.45
C ARG A 113 -15.13 5.38 0.46
N VAL A 114 -15.24 4.42 1.36
CA VAL A 114 -14.35 3.26 1.44
C VAL A 114 -15.15 2.01 1.07
N LEU A 115 -14.61 1.21 0.16
CA LEU A 115 -15.17 -0.07 -0.26
C LEU A 115 -14.11 -1.15 -0.06
N PRO A 116 -14.44 -2.29 0.57
CA PRO A 116 -13.59 -3.45 0.51
C PRO A 116 -13.55 -3.98 -0.92
N VAL A 117 -12.39 -4.47 -1.39
CA VAL A 117 -12.29 -5.02 -2.75
C VAL A 117 -13.18 -6.25 -2.93
N THR A 118 -13.32 -7.06 -1.90
CA THR A 118 -14.15 -8.27 -1.84
C THR A 118 -14.73 -8.45 -0.44
N LEU A 119 -15.80 -9.23 -0.34
CA LEU A 119 -16.37 -9.70 0.93
C LEU A 119 -16.15 -11.21 1.13
N ASP A 120 -15.51 -11.85 0.16
CA ASP A 120 -15.12 -13.26 0.30
C ASP A 120 -13.88 -13.32 1.20
N GLU A 121 -13.75 -14.37 2.00
CA GLU A 121 -12.53 -14.63 2.77
C GLU A 121 -11.37 -14.85 1.79
N MET A 122 -10.48 -13.89 1.72
CA MET A 122 -9.41 -13.85 0.73
C MET A 122 -8.07 -14.06 1.42
N ASN A 123 -7.42 -15.17 1.11
CA ASN A 123 -6.04 -15.43 1.48
C ASN A 123 -5.10 -15.27 0.27
N ILE A 124 -3.84 -14.99 0.53
CA ILE A 124 -2.81 -14.82 -0.49
C ILE A 124 -1.88 -16.02 -0.45
N THR A 125 -1.65 -16.62 -1.61
CA THR A 125 -0.64 -17.66 -1.80
C THR A 125 0.46 -17.11 -2.71
N ALA A 126 1.71 -17.09 -2.22
CA ALA A 126 2.88 -16.74 -3.01
C ALA A 126 3.55 -18.00 -3.58
N GLU A 127 3.73 -18.02 -4.89
CA GLU A 127 4.61 -18.97 -5.55
C GLU A 127 6.00 -18.35 -5.68
N LEU A 128 7.01 -19.05 -5.23
CA LEU A 128 8.39 -18.61 -5.32
C LEU A 128 9.04 -19.14 -6.60
N GLN A 129 10.12 -18.52 -7.06
CA GLN A 129 10.82 -18.92 -8.30
C GLN A 129 11.34 -20.36 -8.29
N ASN A 130 11.57 -20.93 -7.12
CA ASN A 130 11.95 -22.33 -6.93
C ASN A 130 10.74 -23.29 -6.90
N GLY A 131 9.51 -22.80 -7.14
CA GLY A 131 8.27 -23.58 -7.14
C GLY A 131 7.64 -23.81 -5.76
N TYR A 132 8.23 -23.28 -4.68
CA TYR A 132 7.66 -23.41 -3.35
C TYR A 132 6.42 -22.51 -3.19
N LEU A 133 5.38 -23.02 -2.53
CA LEU A 133 4.15 -22.26 -2.25
C LEU A 133 4.11 -21.81 -0.79
N VAL A 134 3.84 -20.55 -0.58
CA VAL A 134 3.65 -19.94 0.75
C VAL A 134 2.21 -19.47 0.87
N THR A 135 1.42 -20.09 1.71
CA THR A 135 -0.02 -19.81 1.86
C THR A 135 -0.34 -18.79 2.95
N GLU A 136 0.62 -18.49 3.82
CA GLU A 136 0.46 -17.53 4.90
C GLU A 136 1.15 -16.21 4.53
N LYS A 137 0.37 -15.15 4.37
CA LYS A 137 0.86 -13.80 4.01
C LYS A 137 2.00 -13.32 4.93
N SER A 138 1.88 -13.54 6.23
CA SER A 138 2.86 -13.13 7.24
C SER A 138 4.21 -13.84 7.11
N LYS A 139 4.22 -15.04 6.52
CA LYS A 139 5.43 -15.84 6.34
C LYS A 139 6.15 -15.64 5.01
N ILE A 140 5.54 -14.89 4.08
CA ILE A 140 6.12 -14.74 2.72
C ILE A 140 7.55 -14.22 2.80
N ALA A 141 7.80 -13.13 3.51
CA ALA A 141 9.12 -12.53 3.61
C ALA A 141 10.16 -13.48 4.26
N GLU A 142 9.78 -14.12 5.36
CA GLU A 142 10.63 -15.08 6.07
C GLU A 142 11.02 -16.26 5.16
N VAL A 143 10.06 -16.87 4.49
CA VAL A 143 10.30 -18.02 3.61
C VAL A 143 11.12 -17.63 2.38
N VAL A 144 10.91 -16.44 1.83
CA VAL A 144 11.74 -15.91 0.71
C VAL A 144 13.19 -15.81 1.12
N TYR A 145 13.50 -15.32 2.33
CA TYR A 145 14.85 -15.26 2.85
C TYR A 145 15.42 -16.65 3.14
N ASP A 146 14.66 -17.51 3.82
CA ASP A 146 15.10 -18.86 4.15
C ASP A 146 15.42 -19.71 2.92
N LYS A 147 14.64 -19.56 1.87
CA LYS A 147 14.82 -20.28 0.59
C LYS A 147 15.75 -19.58 -0.38
N VAL A 148 16.27 -18.38 -0.05
CA VAL A 148 17.16 -17.57 -0.90
C VAL A 148 16.61 -17.44 -2.33
N THR A 149 15.35 -17.06 -2.45
CA THR A 149 14.61 -17.00 -3.72
C THR A 149 13.84 -15.68 -3.82
N LYS A 150 13.05 -15.50 -4.88
CA LYS A 150 12.17 -14.34 -5.07
C LYS A 150 10.74 -14.83 -5.31
N ILE A 151 9.77 -13.94 -5.10
CA ILE A 151 8.38 -14.22 -5.46
C ILE A 151 8.30 -14.29 -6.98
N ASN A 152 7.69 -15.37 -7.48
CA ASN A 152 7.39 -15.55 -8.89
C ASN A 152 5.98 -15.01 -9.20
N ARG A 153 5.00 -15.43 -8.41
CA ARG A 153 3.60 -15.06 -8.62
C ARG A 153 2.77 -15.09 -7.35
N ILE A 154 1.73 -14.27 -7.33
CA ILE A 154 0.72 -14.26 -6.27
C ILE A 154 -0.59 -14.83 -6.83
N TYR A 155 -1.27 -15.61 -6.02
CA TYR A 155 -2.60 -16.15 -6.26
C TYR A 155 -3.52 -15.81 -5.10
N LEU A 156 -4.81 -15.66 -5.41
CA LEU A 156 -5.84 -15.57 -4.38
C LEU A 156 -6.36 -16.96 -4.04
N ASN A 157 -6.68 -17.18 -2.79
CA ASN A 157 -7.35 -18.36 -2.30
C ASN A 157 -8.60 -17.94 -1.49
N PRO A 158 -9.84 -18.21 -1.99
CA PRO A 158 -10.16 -18.87 -3.25
C PRO A 158 -9.83 -18.02 -4.48
N THR A 159 -9.54 -18.67 -5.60
CA THR A 159 -9.11 -18.02 -6.86
C THR A 159 -10.20 -17.18 -7.52
N ASN A 160 -11.47 -17.41 -7.17
CA ASN A 160 -12.63 -16.77 -7.77
C ASN A 160 -13.30 -15.75 -6.83
N CYS A 161 -12.53 -15.09 -5.98
CA CYS A 161 -13.04 -14.00 -5.12
C CYS A 161 -13.84 -12.99 -5.95
N ARG A 162 -15.05 -12.71 -5.51
CA ARG A 162 -15.96 -11.77 -6.18
C ARG A 162 -15.73 -10.37 -5.66
N PRO A 163 -15.80 -9.35 -6.52
CA PRO A 163 -15.72 -7.97 -6.08
C PRO A 163 -16.91 -7.64 -5.18
N ALA A 164 -16.69 -6.82 -4.16
CA ALA A 164 -17.77 -6.29 -3.34
C ALA A 164 -18.72 -5.40 -4.17
N PRO A 165 -19.97 -5.25 -3.75
CA PRO A 165 -20.92 -4.36 -4.41
C PRO A 165 -20.36 -2.93 -4.55
N GLY A 166 -20.53 -2.32 -5.73
CA GLY A 166 -20.06 -0.95 -6.01
C GLY A 166 -18.60 -0.84 -6.45
N VAL A 167 -17.78 -1.89 -6.34
CA VAL A 167 -16.35 -1.85 -6.71
C VAL A 167 -16.16 -1.68 -8.22
N LEU A 168 -16.79 -2.54 -9.03
CA LEU A 168 -16.65 -2.48 -10.49
C LEU A 168 -17.27 -1.23 -11.07
N GLU A 169 -18.38 -0.77 -10.51
CA GLU A 169 -19.06 0.49 -10.86
C GLU A 169 -18.13 1.68 -10.58
N ALA A 170 -17.55 1.75 -9.39
CA ALA A 170 -16.61 2.81 -9.02
C ALA A 170 -15.39 2.88 -9.96
N ILE A 171 -14.89 1.72 -10.41
CA ILE A 171 -13.76 1.66 -11.36
C ILE A 171 -14.18 2.15 -12.75
N ARG A 172 -15.36 1.78 -13.24
CA ARG A 172 -15.84 2.19 -14.57
C ARG A 172 -16.18 3.67 -14.66
N GLU A 173 -16.69 4.23 -13.57
CA GLU A 173 -17.12 5.64 -13.48
C GLU A 173 -15.97 6.60 -13.12
N ALA A 174 -14.81 6.08 -12.77
CA ALA A 174 -13.67 6.90 -12.33
C ALA A 174 -13.04 7.68 -13.49
N ASP A 175 -12.85 8.98 -13.31
CA ASP A 175 -12.02 9.83 -14.21
C ASP A 175 -10.53 9.51 -14.05
N CYS A 176 -10.12 9.04 -12.87
CA CYS A 176 -8.75 8.64 -12.59
C CYS A 176 -8.72 7.45 -11.62
N ILE A 177 -8.03 6.40 -12.02
CA ILE A 177 -7.78 5.20 -11.22
C ILE A 177 -6.34 5.25 -10.74
N ILE A 178 -6.14 5.29 -9.42
CA ILE A 178 -4.83 5.34 -8.81
C ILE A 178 -4.54 3.99 -8.18
N ILE A 179 -3.44 3.37 -8.56
CA ILE A 179 -2.99 2.07 -8.06
C ILE A 179 -1.78 2.31 -7.14
N GLY A 180 -1.84 1.85 -5.90
CA GLY A 180 -0.80 2.05 -4.90
C GLY A 180 -0.69 3.51 -4.40
N PRO A 181 0.42 3.89 -3.74
CA PRO A 181 1.54 3.04 -3.32
C PRO A 181 1.14 2.07 -2.20
N GLY A 182 1.96 1.07 -1.97
CA GLY A 182 1.74 0.07 -0.92
C GLY A 182 2.50 -1.21 -1.22
N SER A 183 2.43 -2.17 -0.31
CA SER A 183 3.07 -3.46 -0.48
C SER A 183 2.63 -4.12 -1.79
N LEU A 184 3.59 -4.35 -2.69
CA LEU A 184 3.29 -4.77 -4.06
C LEU A 184 2.51 -6.08 -4.11
N TYR A 185 3.04 -7.10 -3.43
CA TYR A 185 2.52 -8.47 -3.49
C TYR A 185 1.42 -8.75 -2.47
N THR A 186 1.28 -7.92 -1.45
CA THR A 186 0.32 -8.18 -0.37
C THR A 186 -0.84 -7.19 -0.31
N ASN A 187 -0.71 -5.99 -0.91
CA ASN A 187 -1.75 -4.96 -0.88
C ASN A 187 -2.13 -4.42 -2.26
N VAL A 188 -1.22 -4.41 -3.25
CA VAL A 188 -1.54 -3.88 -4.59
C VAL A 188 -2.05 -4.98 -5.50
N ILE A 189 -1.21 -5.97 -5.82
CA ILE A 189 -1.55 -7.06 -6.74
C ILE A 189 -2.79 -7.84 -6.31
N PRO A 190 -2.98 -8.22 -5.03
CA PRO A 190 -4.17 -8.97 -4.62
C PRO A 190 -5.49 -8.27 -4.95
N ASN A 191 -5.58 -6.95 -4.79
CA ASN A 191 -6.76 -6.20 -5.19
C ASN A 191 -7.06 -6.31 -6.68
N LEU A 192 -6.01 -6.28 -7.50
CA LEU A 192 -6.15 -6.36 -8.96
C LEU A 192 -6.54 -7.76 -9.44
N LEU A 193 -6.24 -8.80 -8.65
CA LEU A 193 -6.56 -10.19 -8.96
C LEU A 193 -8.01 -10.56 -8.63
N VAL A 194 -8.74 -9.76 -7.85
CA VAL A 194 -10.17 -9.98 -7.59
C VAL A 194 -10.93 -9.97 -8.92
N ASN A 195 -11.83 -10.93 -9.08
CA ASN A 195 -12.48 -11.21 -10.36
C ASN A 195 -13.15 -9.98 -10.98
N GLY A 196 -12.76 -9.66 -12.20
CA GLY A 196 -13.27 -8.53 -12.98
C GLY A 196 -12.59 -7.20 -12.70
N VAL A 197 -11.82 -7.03 -11.62
CA VAL A 197 -11.17 -5.74 -11.26
C VAL A 197 -10.16 -5.32 -12.32
N ALA A 198 -9.16 -6.15 -12.64
CA ALA A 198 -8.17 -5.83 -13.67
C ALA A 198 -8.82 -5.59 -15.05
N LYS A 199 -9.88 -6.33 -15.38
CA LYS A 199 -10.65 -6.13 -16.60
C LYS A 199 -11.35 -4.77 -16.60
N ALA A 200 -12.04 -4.42 -15.54
CA ALA A 200 -12.74 -3.13 -15.42
C ALA A 200 -11.76 -1.94 -15.51
N ILE A 201 -10.58 -2.05 -14.89
CA ILE A 201 -9.54 -1.02 -15.00
C ILE A 201 -9.07 -0.86 -16.45
N LYS A 202 -8.79 -1.95 -17.14
CA LYS A 202 -8.33 -1.90 -18.56
C LYS A 202 -9.39 -1.34 -19.50
N GLU A 203 -10.66 -1.61 -19.24
CA GLU A 203 -11.81 -1.13 -20.05
C GLU A 203 -12.22 0.30 -19.69
N SER A 204 -11.78 0.83 -18.54
CA SER A 204 -12.07 2.20 -18.12
C SER A 204 -11.40 3.21 -19.06
N THR A 205 -12.12 4.29 -19.34
CA THR A 205 -11.62 5.47 -20.10
C THR A 205 -10.86 6.45 -19.21
N GLY A 206 -10.95 6.29 -17.89
CA GLY A 206 -10.23 7.14 -16.94
C GLY A 206 -8.71 6.91 -16.96
N LEU A 207 -7.97 7.90 -16.50
CA LEU A 207 -6.51 7.82 -16.36
C LEU A 207 -6.11 6.69 -15.41
N LYS A 208 -5.16 5.84 -15.78
CA LYS A 208 -4.64 4.76 -14.95
C LYS A 208 -3.24 5.10 -14.48
N VAL A 209 -3.13 5.43 -13.22
CA VAL A 209 -1.90 5.96 -12.61
C VAL A 209 -1.39 4.98 -11.56
N TYR A 210 -0.17 4.50 -11.73
CA TYR A 210 0.55 3.77 -10.68
C TYR A 210 1.48 4.73 -9.93
N ILE A 211 1.48 4.64 -8.61
CA ILE A 211 2.43 5.36 -7.76
C ILE A 211 3.42 4.34 -7.20
N SER A 212 4.69 4.50 -7.59
CA SER A 212 5.75 3.59 -7.16
C SER A 212 6.09 3.77 -5.68
N ASN A 213 6.49 2.68 -5.04
CA ASN A 213 7.05 2.74 -3.70
C ASN A 213 8.37 3.52 -3.69
N ILE A 214 8.69 4.17 -2.57
CA ILE A 214 10.00 4.84 -2.38
C ILE A 214 11.05 3.84 -1.90
N MET A 215 10.64 2.91 -1.02
CA MET A 215 11.51 1.90 -0.43
C MET A 215 11.12 0.51 -0.89
N THR A 216 12.09 -0.37 -1.02
CA THR A 216 11.86 -1.80 -1.21
C THR A 216 11.34 -2.45 0.07
N GLU A 217 10.67 -3.59 -0.06
CA GLU A 217 10.19 -4.39 1.05
C GLU A 217 11.00 -5.68 1.16
N PRO A 218 11.66 -5.90 2.32
CA PRO A 218 12.48 -7.07 2.55
C PRO A 218 11.70 -8.38 2.34
N GLY A 219 12.29 -9.30 1.60
CA GLY A 219 11.68 -10.59 1.26
C GLY A 219 10.55 -10.52 0.26
N GLN A 220 10.27 -9.35 -0.32
CA GLN A 220 9.25 -9.18 -1.35
C GLN A 220 9.80 -8.49 -2.60
N THR A 221 10.35 -7.29 -2.44
CA THR A 221 10.80 -6.45 -3.57
C THR A 221 12.27 -6.06 -3.44
N ASP A 222 13.10 -6.94 -2.88
CA ASP A 222 14.54 -6.71 -2.75
C ASP A 222 15.17 -6.43 -4.12
N GLU A 223 15.94 -5.35 -4.21
CA GLU A 223 16.63 -4.91 -5.42
C GLU A 223 15.69 -4.50 -6.59
N TYR A 224 14.39 -4.27 -6.33
CA TYR A 224 13.45 -3.86 -7.38
C TYR A 224 13.68 -2.42 -7.81
N SER A 225 13.61 -2.22 -9.12
CA SER A 225 13.45 -0.91 -9.74
C SER A 225 11.96 -0.57 -9.94
N VAL A 226 11.68 0.66 -10.34
CA VAL A 226 10.34 1.09 -10.78
C VAL A 226 9.82 0.19 -11.91
N SER A 227 10.70 -0.17 -12.87
CA SER A 227 10.36 -1.11 -13.93
C SER A 227 9.98 -2.49 -13.42
N ASP A 228 10.65 -3.01 -12.38
CA ASP A 228 10.38 -4.34 -11.86
C ASP A 228 9.02 -4.38 -11.13
N HIS A 229 8.66 -3.32 -10.40
CA HIS A 229 7.31 -3.17 -9.82
C HIS A 229 6.22 -3.19 -10.88
N LEU A 230 6.40 -2.43 -11.98
CA LEU A 230 5.44 -2.39 -13.08
C LEU A 230 5.35 -3.72 -13.82
N ASN A 231 6.49 -4.38 -14.06
CA ASN A 231 6.52 -5.69 -14.71
C ASN A 231 5.76 -6.73 -13.86
N ALA A 232 5.94 -6.74 -12.54
CA ALA A 232 5.18 -7.62 -11.66
C ALA A 232 3.67 -7.38 -11.79
N ILE A 233 3.21 -6.12 -11.82
CA ILE A 233 1.79 -5.79 -12.04
C ILE A 233 1.32 -6.28 -13.42
N ILE A 234 2.10 -6.04 -14.46
CA ILE A 234 1.75 -6.43 -15.84
C ILE A 234 1.73 -7.96 -16.01
N GLU A 235 2.64 -8.68 -15.38
CA GLU A 235 2.69 -10.14 -15.42
C GLU A 235 1.47 -10.78 -14.77
N HIS A 236 0.94 -10.17 -13.68
CA HIS A 236 -0.27 -10.65 -13.01
C HIS A 236 -1.56 -10.24 -13.72
N CYS A 237 -1.64 -9.00 -14.20
CA CYS A 237 -2.88 -8.40 -14.66
C CYS A 237 -2.96 -8.22 -16.19
N GLY A 238 -1.84 -8.36 -16.90
CA GLY A 238 -1.73 -8.08 -18.33
C GLY A 238 -1.50 -6.59 -18.65
N LYS A 239 -1.16 -6.31 -19.90
CA LYS A 239 -0.90 -4.96 -20.41
C LYS A 239 -2.17 -4.09 -20.38
N GLY A 240 -1.99 -2.77 -20.36
CA GLY A 240 -3.08 -1.79 -20.37
C GLY A 240 -3.70 -1.53 -19.01
N ILE A 241 -3.08 -2.02 -17.93
CA ILE A 241 -3.51 -1.79 -16.54
C ILE A 241 -3.02 -0.44 -15.98
N VAL A 242 -1.97 0.14 -16.58
CA VAL A 242 -1.33 1.40 -16.17
C VAL A 242 -1.00 2.20 -17.43
N ASP A 243 -1.32 3.50 -17.44
CA ASP A 243 -0.96 4.46 -18.48
C ASP A 243 0.19 5.39 -18.01
N TYR A 244 0.19 5.74 -16.73
CA TYR A 244 1.17 6.64 -16.11
C TYR A 244 1.77 6.01 -14.87
N CYS A 245 3.07 6.23 -14.69
CA CYS A 245 3.77 5.87 -13.46
C CYS A 245 4.40 7.12 -12.84
N ILE A 246 4.00 7.45 -11.62
CA ILE A 246 4.62 8.53 -10.83
C ILE A 246 5.61 7.88 -9.86
N TYR A 247 6.86 8.34 -9.87
CA TYR A 247 7.89 7.80 -9.00
C TYR A 247 8.74 8.88 -8.37
N ASP A 248 9.31 8.56 -7.21
CA ASP A 248 10.11 9.49 -6.43
C ASP A 248 11.54 9.62 -6.97
N THR A 249 12.01 10.84 -7.02
CA THR A 249 13.42 11.17 -7.26
C THR A 249 13.94 12.18 -6.23
N GLY A 250 13.29 12.24 -5.06
CA GLY A 250 13.70 13.10 -3.97
C GLY A 250 15.06 12.72 -3.41
N GLU A 251 15.87 13.72 -3.08
CA GLU A 251 17.11 13.50 -2.35
C GLU A 251 16.78 13.18 -0.89
N VAL A 252 16.95 11.93 -0.50
CA VAL A 252 16.81 11.49 0.88
C VAL A 252 18.13 11.63 1.62
N VAL A 253 18.08 12.15 2.84
CA VAL A 253 19.27 12.32 3.68
C VAL A 253 19.90 10.96 3.97
N PRO A 254 21.21 10.78 3.73
CA PRO A 254 21.89 9.46 3.83
C PRO A 254 21.77 8.76 5.19
N GLU A 255 21.57 9.53 6.26
CA GLU A 255 21.40 8.99 7.61
C GLU A 255 20.13 8.15 7.75
N TYR A 256 19.05 8.55 7.10
CA TYR A 256 17.80 7.78 7.09
C TYR A 256 17.92 6.54 6.20
N ILE A 257 18.55 6.65 5.03
CA ILE A 257 18.80 5.50 4.15
C ILE A 257 19.58 4.42 4.90
N LYS A 258 20.61 4.81 5.65
CA LYS A 258 21.38 3.85 6.48
C LYS A 258 20.54 3.10 7.50
N LYS A 259 19.55 3.75 8.12
CA LYS A 259 18.63 3.10 9.06
C LYS A 259 17.83 2.01 8.34
N TYR A 260 17.28 2.31 7.18
CA TYR A 260 16.51 1.35 6.39
C TYR A 260 17.38 0.20 5.86
N ASN A 261 18.61 0.48 5.43
CA ASN A 261 19.53 -0.57 4.97
C ASN A 261 19.90 -1.56 6.09
N LEU A 262 19.88 -1.15 7.35
CA LEU A 262 20.07 -2.05 8.49
C LEU A 262 18.88 -3.01 8.67
N GLU A 263 17.70 -2.61 8.23
CA GLU A 263 16.45 -3.39 8.23
C GLU A 263 16.27 -4.17 6.91
N GLY A 264 17.23 -4.12 5.99
CA GLY A 264 17.20 -4.81 4.69
C GLY A 264 16.41 -4.07 3.61
N GLN A 265 16.00 -2.83 3.86
CA GLN A 265 15.28 -2.00 2.89
C GLN A 265 16.23 -1.06 2.16
N ASP A 266 16.02 -0.90 0.86
CA ASP A 266 16.76 0.04 0.02
C ASP A 266 15.79 1.00 -0.68
N LEU A 267 16.31 2.10 -1.22
CA LEU A 267 15.54 2.94 -2.13
C LEU A 267 15.22 2.13 -3.40
N VAL A 268 13.99 2.26 -3.89
CA VAL A 268 13.62 1.69 -5.19
C VAL A 268 14.45 2.36 -6.27
N ASP A 269 15.12 1.55 -7.09
CA ASP A 269 15.91 2.06 -8.21
C ASP A 269 14.97 2.75 -9.23
N SER A 270 15.33 3.98 -9.63
CA SER A 270 14.57 4.79 -10.58
C SER A 270 14.66 4.32 -12.05
N ASN A 271 15.23 3.14 -12.33
CA ASN A 271 15.30 2.59 -13.67
C ASN A 271 13.91 2.29 -14.21
N VAL A 272 13.59 2.89 -15.37
CA VAL A 272 12.30 2.79 -16.07
C VAL A 272 12.42 2.17 -17.47
N ASP A 273 13.62 1.78 -17.90
CA ASP A 273 13.91 1.43 -19.30
C ASP A 273 13.32 0.09 -19.74
N LYS A 274 12.92 -0.77 -18.81
CA LYS A 274 12.43 -2.12 -19.08
C LYS A 274 10.95 -2.19 -19.52
N VAL A 275 10.18 -1.10 -19.36
CA VAL A 275 8.74 -1.09 -19.62
C VAL A 275 8.40 -0.09 -20.72
N LYS A 276 7.65 -0.54 -21.76
CA LYS A 276 7.22 0.29 -22.88
C LYS A 276 5.71 0.57 -22.80
N GLY A 277 5.29 1.72 -23.32
CA GLY A 277 3.89 2.10 -23.42
C GLY A 277 3.32 2.74 -22.16
N ILE A 278 4.16 3.06 -21.18
CA ILE A 278 3.78 3.78 -19.96
C ILE A 278 4.51 5.13 -19.94
N THR A 279 3.81 6.18 -19.56
CA THR A 279 4.40 7.51 -19.39
C THR A 279 4.92 7.67 -17.97
N PHE A 280 6.23 7.93 -17.84
CA PHE A 280 6.89 8.07 -16.53
C PHE A 280 6.97 9.53 -16.10
N LEU A 281 6.54 9.82 -14.88
CA LEU A 281 6.54 11.14 -14.28
C LEU A 281 7.44 11.16 -13.04
N GLN A 282 8.59 11.80 -13.18
CA GLN A 282 9.51 12.04 -12.06
C GLN A 282 8.99 13.15 -11.16
N ARG A 283 8.93 12.90 -9.86
CA ARG A 283 8.50 13.88 -8.85
C ARG A 283 9.34 13.72 -7.58
N ASN A 284 9.47 14.79 -6.84
CA ASN A 284 10.00 14.72 -5.48
C ASN A 284 8.81 14.46 -4.55
N LEU A 285 8.61 13.23 -4.13
CA LEU A 285 7.45 12.80 -3.36
C LEU A 285 7.80 12.43 -1.92
N SER A 286 9.09 12.28 -1.59
CA SER A 286 9.53 11.81 -0.30
C SER A 286 9.55 12.90 0.76
N MET A 287 9.11 12.54 1.96
CA MET A 287 9.24 13.32 3.19
C MET A 287 9.71 12.45 4.35
N ILE A 288 10.24 13.08 5.38
CA ILE A 288 10.63 12.39 6.62
C ILE A 288 9.61 12.75 7.71
N THR A 289 8.90 11.76 8.19
CA THR A 289 7.92 11.88 9.28
C THR A 289 8.23 10.83 10.33
N GLU A 290 8.38 11.25 11.59
CA GLU A 290 8.68 10.37 12.73
C GLU A 290 9.91 9.48 12.52
N GLY A 291 10.91 10.00 11.80
CA GLY A 291 12.13 9.27 11.50
C GLY A 291 11.99 8.21 10.40
N CYS A 292 10.86 8.19 9.69
CA CYS A 292 10.60 7.29 8.56
C CYS A 292 10.50 8.08 7.25
N ILE A 293 10.98 7.46 6.16
CA ILE A 293 10.81 7.94 4.79
C ILE A 293 9.39 7.57 4.36
N ARG A 294 8.60 8.56 3.99
CA ARG A 294 7.20 8.39 3.56
C ARG A 294 6.94 9.25 2.34
N HIS A 295 5.88 8.96 1.62
CA HIS A 295 5.35 9.85 0.61
C HIS A 295 4.74 11.10 1.27
N ASP A 296 4.95 12.26 0.65
CA ASP A 296 4.30 13.50 1.05
C ASP A 296 2.89 13.56 0.46
N PRO A 297 1.83 13.59 1.31
CA PRO A 297 0.45 13.60 0.85
C PRO A 297 0.13 14.79 -0.07
N GLU A 298 0.73 15.96 0.20
CA GLU A 298 0.47 17.19 -0.58
C GLU A 298 1.11 17.09 -1.97
N LEU A 299 2.37 16.63 -2.05
CA LEU A 299 3.09 16.50 -3.31
C LEU A 299 2.50 15.40 -4.21
N ILE A 300 2.05 14.28 -3.62
CA ILE A 300 1.31 13.25 -4.36
C ILE A 300 0.02 13.83 -4.94
N ALA A 301 -0.80 14.45 -4.10
CA ALA A 301 -2.06 15.05 -4.55
C ALA A 301 -1.84 16.12 -5.63
N GLU A 302 -0.86 17.02 -5.44
CA GLU A 302 -0.47 18.00 -6.47
C GLU A 302 -0.12 17.34 -7.81
N SER A 303 0.61 16.21 -7.76
CA SER A 303 1.05 15.49 -8.96
C SER A 303 -0.13 14.84 -9.69
N ILE A 304 -1.03 14.20 -8.96
CA ILE A 304 -2.23 13.53 -9.51
C ILE A 304 -3.22 14.57 -10.06
N ILE A 305 -3.56 15.59 -9.28
CA ILE A 305 -4.50 16.63 -9.71
C ILE A 305 -3.91 17.42 -10.89
N GLY A 306 -2.60 17.63 -10.91
CA GLY A 306 -1.92 18.21 -12.06
C GLY A 306 -2.10 17.40 -13.34
N LEU A 307 -1.93 16.09 -13.24
CA LEU A 307 -2.13 15.16 -14.35
C LEU A 307 -3.59 15.15 -14.84
N ILE A 308 -4.55 15.11 -13.92
CA ILE A 308 -5.99 15.19 -14.26
C ILE A 308 -6.30 16.51 -14.97
N CYS A 309 -5.78 17.64 -14.47
CA CYS A 309 -5.99 18.93 -15.11
C CYS A 309 -5.36 18.99 -16.52
N ASP A 310 -4.21 18.36 -16.72
CA ASP A 310 -3.55 18.34 -18.03
C ASP A 310 -4.31 17.45 -19.01
N ASP A 311 -4.87 16.35 -18.57
CA ASP A 311 -5.74 15.48 -19.37
C ASP A 311 -7.05 16.18 -19.75
N LEU A 312 -7.73 16.85 -18.81
CA LEU A 312 -8.93 17.63 -19.08
C LEU A 312 -8.68 18.78 -20.08
N LYS A 313 -7.51 19.39 -20.06
CA LYS A 313 -7.10 20.36 -21.09
C LYS A 313 -6.94 19.71 -22.46
N TYR A 314 -6.33 18.53 -22.50
CA TYR A 314 -6.16 17.76 -23.73
C TYR A 314 -7.51 17.36 -24.35
N GLN A 315 -8.51 17.06 -23.49
CA GLN A 315 -9.88 16.77 -23.90
C GLN A 315 -10.71 18.04 -24.23
N ASP A 316 -10.10 19.21 -24.25
CA ASP A 316 -10.77 20.53 -24.48
C ASP A 316 -11.87 20.86 -23.46
N LYS A 317 -11.77 20.32 -22.25
CA LYS A 317 -12.70 20.56 -21.13
C LYS A 317 -12.26 21.69 -20.19
N GLN A 318 -11.57 22.70 -20.70
CA GLN A 318 -11.02 23.81 -19.87
C GLN A 318 -12.10 24.68 -19.24
N ASN A 319 -13.32 24.68 -19.78
CA ASN A 319 -14.47 25.43 -19.26
C ASN A 319 -15.34 24.58 -18.31
N ASP A 320 -14.99 23.33 -18.07
CA ASP A 320 -15.70 22.48 -17.12
C ASP A 320 -15.55 23.03 -15.70
N PRO A 321 -16.66 23.15 -14.92
CA PRO A 321 -16.61 23.63 -13.55
C PRO A 321 -15.66 22.84 -12.66
N GLN A 322 -15.55 21.51 -12.84
CA GLN A 322 -14.62 20.66 -12.09
C GLN A 322 -13.16 21.01 -12.40
N PHE A 323 -12.82 21.16 -13.69
CA PHE A 323 -11.51 21.62 -14.10
C PHE A 323 -11.14 22.95 -13.46
N LEU A 324 -12.06 23.93 -13.54
CA LEU A 324 -11.82 25.27 -12.99
C LEU A 324 -11.59 25.21 -11.47
N MET A 325 -12.37 24.42 -10.76
CA MET A 325 -12.25 24.23 -9.32
C MET A 325 -10.90 23.59 -8.96
N LEU A 326 -10.57 22.48 -9.57
CA LEU A 326 -9.33 21.73 -9.32
C LEU A 326 -8.09 22.56 -9.68
N ASN A 327 -8.11 23.21 -10.84
CA ASN A 327 -6.98 24.05 -11.30
C ASN A 327 -6.77 25.29 -10.42
N ASN A 328 -7.84 25.89 -9.92
CA ASN A 328 -7.74 27.03 -8.99
C ASN A 328 -7.17 26.58 -7.65
N LYS A 329 -7.65 25.48 -7.05
CA LYS A 329 -7.09 24.91 -5.83
C LYS A 329 -5.59 24.58 -6.02
N LEU A 330 -5.24 23.90 -7.09
CA LEU A 330 -3.87 23.54 -7.41
C LEU A 330 -2.94 24.77 -7.52
N ARG A 331 -3.42 25.87 -8.13
CA ARG A 331 -2.66 27.13 -8.23
C ARG A 331 -2.50 27.79 -6.87
N GLU A 332 -3.54 27.78 -6.05
CA GLU A 332 -3.51 28.34 -4.71
C GLU A 332 -2.53 27.60 -3.81
N ASP A 333 -2.58 26.28 -3.79
CA ASP A 333 -1.68 25.44 -3.01
C ASP A 333 -0.21 25.61 -3.46
N LYS A 334 0.05 25.65 -4.76
CA LYS A 334 1.39 25.96 -5.29
C LYS A 334 1.88 27.33 -4.82
N ARG A 335 0.99 28.33 -4.75
CA ARG A 335 1.33 29.67 -4.23
C ARG A 335 1.66 29.62 -2.74
N ILE A 336 0.83 28.94 -1.95
CA ILE A 336 1.01 28.78 -0.50
C ILE A 336 2.32 28.04 -0.22
N ASN A 337 2.57 26.93 -0.91
CA ASN A 337 3.78 26.15 -0.75
C ASN A 337 5.04 26.92 -1.14
N LYS A 338 4.96 27.77 -2.18
CA LYS A 338 6.07 28.69 -2.53
C LYS A 338 6.35 29.69 -1.41
N ILE A 339 5.31 30.26 -0.79
CA ILE A 339 5.45 31.18 0.34
C ILE A 339 6.04 30.48 1.56
N LYS A 340 5.53 29.27 1.92
CA LYS A 340 6.07 28.46 3.02
C LYS A 340 7.56 28.14 2.82
N LYS A 341 7.96 27.72 1.60
CA LYS A 341 9.36 27.45 1.24
C LYS A 341 10.24 28.70 1.35
N GLN A 342 9.72 29.86 0.97
CA GLN A 342 10.45 31.13 1.11
C GLN A 342 10.62 31.51 2.59
N MET A 343 9.58 31.45 3.39
CA MET A 343 9.64 31.71 4.84
C MET A 343 10.61 30.76 5.55
N ALA A 344 10.64 29.48 5.18
CA ALA A 344 11.59 28.52 5.72
C ALA A 344 13.05 28.83 5.36
N LYS A 345 13.30 29.32 4.13
CA LYS A 345 14.62 29.77 3.70
C LYS A 345 15.07 31.02 4.47
N ASP A 346 14.17 31.97 4.68
CA ASP A 346 14.47 33.21 5.40
C ASP A 346 14.70 32.95 6.89
N ALA A 347 13.93 32.03 7.50
CA ALA A 347 14.16 31.56 8.87
C ALA A 347 15.54 30.87 9.03
N LYS A 348 15.95 30.06 8.05
CA LYS A 348 17.29 29.42 8.04
C LYS A 348 18.41 30.46 7.88
N LYS A 349 18.22 31.50 7.04
CA LYS A 349 19.17 32.61 6.89
C LYS A 349 19.31 33.40 8.18
N ASN A 350 18.19 33.71 8.84
CA ASN A 350 18.18 34.43 10.13
C ASN A 350 18.86 33.61 11.25
N LYS A 351 18.65 32.30 11.31
CA LYS A 351 19.35 31.41 12.25
C LYS A 351 20.86 31.35 11.98
N LYS A 352 21.30 31.37 10.70
CA LYS A 352 22.72 31.45 10.35
C LYS A 352 23.33 32.77 10.76
N SER A 353 22.65 33.90 10.46
CA SER A 353 23.17 35.26 10.82
C SER A 353 23.27 35.43 12.36
N ASN A 354 22.34 34.87 13.13
CA ASN A 354 22.41 34.86 14.59
C ASN A 354 23.51 33.95 15.15
N LYS A 355 23.78 32.81 14.50
CA LYS A 355 24.92 31.94 14.88
C LYS A 355 26.26 32.61 14.60
N ASP A 356 26.37 33.37 13.49
CA ASP A 356 27.58 34.10 13.16
C ASP A 356 27.81 35.31 14.08
N LYS A 357 26.75 35.99 14.54
CA LYS A 357 26.80 36.99 15.60
C LYS A 357 27.23 36.42 16.95
N HIS A 358 26.76 35.23 17.32
CA HIS A 358 27.19 34.57 18.55
C HIS A 358 28.61 33.98 18.47
N LYS A 359 29.09 33.57 17.30
CA LYS A 359 30.51 33.14 17.12
C LYS A 359 31.52 34.26 17.24
N ARG A 360 31.11 35.51 16.98
CA ARG A 360 31.98 36.67 17.21
C ARG A 360 32.15 37.03 18.69
N ASN A 361 31.22 36.60 19.57
CA ASN A 361 31.25 36.93 21.00
C ASN A 361 31.72 35.81 21.93
N SER A 362 32.06 34.61 21.42
CA SER A 362 32.57 33.51 22.26
C SER A 362 33.99 33.09 21.88
N LYS A 363 34.94 33.91 22.28
CA LYS A 363 36.34 33.46 22.54
C LYS A 363 36.37 32.86 23.94
N PHE A 364 35.68 31.72 24.19
CA PHE A 364 35.91 30.87 25.39
C PHE A 364 35.07 29.58 25.28
N SER A 365 35.69 28.49 24.97
CA SER A 365 35.65 27.29 25.84
C SER A 365 36.19 26.03 25.14
N ASN A 366 37.23 25.51 25.74
CA ASN A 366 37.86 24.20 25.48
C ASN A 366 36.96 22.97 25.78
N LYS A 367 35.67 23.14 25.92
CA LYS A 367 34.73 22.04 26.20
C LYS A 367 34.20 21.30 24.96
N TYR A 368 34.55 21.79 23.75
CA TYR A 368 34.09 21.18 22.51
C TYR A 368 35.03 20.14 21.92
N SER A 369 36.33 20.15 22.29
CA SER A 369 37.30 19.17 21.82
C SER A 369 37.03 17.75 22.32
N ASP A 370 36.60 17.61 23.58
CA ASP A 370 36.36 16.31 24.21
C ASP A 370 35.10 15.62 23.64
N ARG A 371 34.12 16.39 23.23
CA ARG A 371 32.88 15.87 22.63
C ARG A 371 33.09 15.42 21.18
N ILE A 372 33.94 16.11 20.43
CA ILE A 372 34.32 15.72 19.06
C ILE A 372 35.19 14.46 19.10
N GLN A 373 36.03 14.31 20.10
CA GLN A 373 36.88 13.14 20.27
C GLN A 373 36.05 11.89 20.66
N SER A 374 35.02 12.04 21.51
CA SER A 374 34.12 10.95 21.85
C SER A 374 33.22 10.52 20.69
N ILE A 375 32.80 11.46 19.82
CA ILE A 375 32.01 11.14 18.59
C ILE A 375 32.91 10.40 17.60
N LYS A 376 34.17 10.82 17.40
CA LYS A 376 35.10 10.11 16.52
C LYS A 376 35.40 8.69 17.00
N GLN A 377 35.56 8.48 18.30
CA GLN A 377 35.76 7.16 18.88
C GLN A 377 34.51 6.27 18.73
N ALA A 378 33.30 6.82 18.85
CA ALA A 378 32.06 6.12 18.59
C ALA A 378 31.92 5.72 17.11
N ASP A 379 32.25 6.61 16.18
CA ASP A 379 32.26 6.32 14.73
C ASP A 379 33.29 5.23 14.34
N GLU A 380 34.46 5.22 14.97
CA GLU A 380 35.44 4.13 14.75
C GLU A 380 34.94 2.78 15.29
N MET A 381 34.28 2.78 16.44
CA MET A 381 33.69 1.56 17.01
C MET A 381 32.55 1.01 16.13
N ILE A 382 31.75 1.91 15.55
CA ILE A 382 30.66 1.54 14.61
C ILE A 382 31.28 0.93 13.33
N LYS A 383 32.29 1.57 12.73
CA LYS A 383 33.00 1.03 11.56
C LYS A 383 33.62 -0.34 11.81
N LEU A 384 34.13 -0.57 13.02
CA LEU A 384 34.72 -1.87 13.39
C LEU A 384 33.65 -2.96 13.54
N LYS A 385 32.46 -2.61 14.07
CA LYS A 385 31.30 -3.52 14.14
C LYS A 385 30.76 -3.84 12.74
N GLU A 386 30.61 -2.84 11.88
CA GLU A 386 30.18 -3.04 10.49
C GLU A 386 31.13 -3.95 9.69
N GLN A 387 32.46 -3.79 9.88
CA GLN A 387 33.42 -4.67 9.24
C GLN A 387 33.34 -6.12 9.75
N LYS A 388 33.05 -6.32 11.04
CA LYS A 388 32.84 -7.66 11.60
C LYS A 388 31.55 -8.28 11.03
N MET A 389 30.46 -7.54 11.00
CA MET A 389 29.19 -8.03 10.44
C MET A 389 29.30 -8.34 8.94
N LYS A 390 29.99 -7.50 8.15
CA LYS A 390 30.25 -7.79 6.72
C LYS A 390 31.11 -9.04 6.51
N LYS A 391 32.04 -9.32 7.42
CA LYS A 391 32.84 -10.58 7.39
C LYS A 391 31.99 -11.80 7.76
N GLU A 392 31.08 -11.66 8.72
CA GLU A 392 30.18 -12.73 9.15
C GLU A 392 29.11 -12.99 8.08
N ALA A 393 28.51 -11.95 7.48
CA ALA A 393 27.60 -12.08 6.37
C ALA A 393 28.23 -12.71 5.13
N LYS A 394 29.52 -12.39 4.82
CA LYS A 394 30.25 -13.07 3.75
C LYS A 394 30.55 -14.55 4.07
N LYS A 395 30.76 -14.89 5.34
CA LYS A 395 30.93 -16.30 5.78
C LYS A 395 29.59 -17.04 5.68
N ALA A 396 28.49 -16.41 6.13
CA ALA A 396 27.15 -16.99 6.04
C ALA A 396 26.72 -17.19 4.57
N LYS A 397 26.94 -16.20 3.68
CA LYS A 397 26.69 -16.36 2.23
C LYS A 397 27.56 -17.46 1.57
N LYS A 398 28.76 -17.67 2.04
CA LYS A 398 29.61 -18.81 1.57
C LYS A 398 29.11 -20.17 2.08
N ALA A 399 28.62 -20.22 3.32
CA ALA A 399 28.05 -21.43 3.90
C ALA A 399 26.74 -21.79 3.20
N ALA A 400 25.82 -20.82 3.05
CA ALA A 400 24.58 -21.00 2.33
C ALA A 400 24.77 -21.40 0.84
N LYS A 401 25.79 -20.84 0.16
CA LYS A 401 26.16 -21.29 -1.20
C LYS A 401 26.65 -22.72 -1.26
N LYS A 402 27.28 -23.21 -0.20
CA LYS A 402 27.78 -24.61 -0.13
C LYS A 402 26.62 -25.55 0.13
N GLU A 403 25.74 -25.18 1.02
CA GLU A 403 24.53 -25.92 1.38
C GLU A 403 23.51 -25.97 0.20
N ASN A 404 23.28 -24.84 -0.50
CA ASN A 404 22.49 -24.82 -1.73
C ASN A 404 23.07 -25.66 -2.87
N LYS A 405 24.39 -25.81 -2.93
CA LYS A 405 25.02 -26.70 -3.91
C LYS A 405 24.82 -28.20 -3.60
N GLU A 406 24.66 -28.51 -2.33
CA GLU A 406 24.31 -29.87 -1.85
C GLU A 406 22.83 -30.13 -2.05
N ILE A 407 21.94 -29.17 -1.71
CA ILE A 407 20.48 -29.25 -1.92
C ILE A 407 20.11 -29.30 -3.41
N LEU A 408 20.81 -28.55 -4.29
CA LEU A 408 20.64 -28.63 -5.74
C LEU A 408 21.07 -29.99 -6.32
N LYS A 409 21.97 -30.70 -5.66
CA LYS A 409 22.32 -32.06 -6.03
C LYS A 409 21.27 -33.08 -5.60
N GLU A 410 20.58 -32.84 -4.51
CA GLU A 410 19.48 -33.65 -4.01
C GLU A 410 18.15 -33.35 -4.76
N ASN A 411 17.87 -32.08 -5.11
CA ASN A 411 16.64 -31.66 -5.77
C ASN A 411 16.58 -31.93 -7.28
N ASN A 412 17.68 -32.29 -7.95
CA ASN A 412 17.63 -32.82 -9.32
C ASN A 412 16.96 -34.20 -9.41
N GLN A 413 16.44 -34.73 -8.32
CA GLN A 413 15.65 -35.97 -8.26
C GLN A 413 14.17 -35.77 -7.90
N PHE A 414 13.72 -34.53 -7.63
CA PHE A 414 12.31 -34.27 -7.33
C PHE A 414 11.60 -33.80 -8.60
N GLN A 415 10.64 -34.61 -9.07
CA GLN A 415 9.62 -34.25 -10.03
C GLN A 415 8.92 -32.97 -9.57
N GLU A 416 8.54 -32.09 -10.52
CA GLU A 416 7.63 -30.95 -10.27
C GLU A 416 6.51 -31.40 -9.33
N ASP A 417 6.38 -30.70 -8.21
CA ASP A 417 5.37 -31.05 -7.21
C ASP A 417 4.00 -31.03 -7.90
N LYS A 418 3.32 -32.18 -7.93
CA LYS A 418 2.02 -32.31 -8.60
C LYS A 418 1.02 -31.27 -8.11
N GLU A 419 1.12 -30.89 -6.84
CA GLU A 419 0.27 -29.86 -6.21
C GLU A 419 0.44 -28.48 -6.85
N VAL A 420 1.66 -28.06 -7.17
CA VAL A 420 1.94 -26.78 -7.85
C VAL A 420 1.32 -26.77 -9.24
N LEU A 421 1.45 -27.87 -9.97
CA LEU A 421 0.92 -28.00 -11.32
C LEU A 421 -0.61 -28.07 -11.33
N GLU A 422 -1.21 -28.72 -10.35
CA GLU A 422 -2.68 -28.77 -10.18
C GLU A 422 -3.22 -27.39 -9.77
N PHE A 423 -2.59 -26.71 -8.81
CA PHE A 423 -2.96 -25.37 -8.38
C PHE A 423 -2.90 -24.35 -9.53
N ARG A 424 -1.84 -24.35 -10.33
CA ARG A 424 -1.74 -23.50 -11.54
C ARG A 424 -2.85 -23.77 -12.53
N LYS A 425 -3.13 -25.06 -12.82
CA LYS A 425 -4.19 -25.45 -13.77
C LYS A 425 -5.58 -25.04 -13.28
N GLU A 426 -5.82 -25.18 -11.98
CA GLU A 426 -7.09 -24.79 -11.36
C GLU A 426 -7.29 -23.28 -11.36
N TYR A 427 -6.24 -22.51 -11.03
CA TYR A 427 -6.25 -21.05 -11.10
C TYR A 427 -6.50 -20.55 -12.53
N GLU A 428 -5.79 -21.06 -13.53
CA GLU A 428 -6.00 -20.68 -14.94
C GLU A 428 -7.40 -21.04 -15.44
N LYS A 429 -7.95 -22.14 -14.98
CA LYS A 429 -9.30 -22.59 -15.32
C LYS A 429 -10.36 -21.69 -14.68
N SER A 430 -10.16 -21.26 -13.44
CA SER A 430 -11.07 -20.35 -12.71
C SER A 430 -11.12 -18.97 -13.35
N MET A 431 -9.96 -18.46 -13.80
CA MET A 431 -9.86 -17.13 -14.45
C MET A 431 -10.47 -17.11 -15.86
N LYS A 432 -10.63 -18.26 -16.51
CA LYS A 432 -11.21 -18.37 -17.85
C LYS A 432 -12.74 -18.59 -17.84
N GLN A 433 -13.34 -18.81 -16.66
CA GLN A 433 -14.79 -19.00 -16.59
C GLN A 433 -15.51 -17.64 -16.65
N PRO A 434 -16.43 -17.45 -17.60
CA PRO A 434 -17.24 -16.23 -17.65
C PRO A 434 -18.19 -16.18 -16.43
N MET A 435 -18.31 -15.01 -15.81
CA MET A 435 -19.31 -14.75 -14.76
C MET A 435 -20.71 -15.05 -15.32
N THR A 436 -21.28 -16.17 -14.96
CA THR A 436 -22.70 -16.41 -15.24
C THR A 436 -23.53 -15.69 -14.20
N THR A 437 -24.14 -14.60 -14.61
CA THR A 437 -25.06 -13.75 -13.79
C THR A 437 -26.41 -14.41 -13.52
N LYS A 438 -26.58 -15.70 -13.76
CA LYS A 438 -27.85 -16.41 -13.48
C LYS A 438 -27.70 -17.24 -12.22
N ARG A 439 -28.20 -16.72 -11.10
CA ARG A 439 -28.52 -17.53 -9.93
C ARG A 439 -29.61 -18.54 -10.32
N ASP A 440 -29.33 -19.80 -10.27
CA ASP A 440 -30.33 -20.85 -10.39
C ASP A 440 -31.22 -20.79 -9.13
N PRO A 441 -32.55 -20.61 -9.25
CA PRO A 441 -33.44 -20.47 -8.09
C PRO A 441 -33.55 -21.71 -7.22
N LYS A 442 -32.92 -22.82 -7.61
CA LYS A 442 -33.01 -24.12 -6.91
C LYS A 442 -32.00 -24.28 -5.76
N THR A 443 -31.08 -23.39 -5.57
CA THR A 443 -30.04 -23.51 -4.53
C THR A 443 -30.29 -22.70 -3.26
N LEU A 444 -31.43 -22.03 -3.14
CA LEU A 444 -31.79 -21.35 -1.90
C LEU A 444 -32.28 -22.34 -0.83
N PRO A 445 -31.83 -22.19 0.43
CA PRO A 445 -32.29 -23.05 1.54
C PRO A 445 -33.81 -22.97 1.69
N LYS A 446 -34.45 -24.11 2.04
CA LYS A 446 -35.90 -24.28 2.15
C LYS A 446 -36.61 -23.29 3.10
N SER A 447 -35.87 -22.51 3.91
CA SER A 447 -36.42 -21.52 4.84
C SER A 447 -36.93 -20.21 4.20
N GLN A 448 -36.66 -19.96 2.93
CA GLN A 448 -37.13 -18.76 2.23
C GLN A 448 -38.21 -19.01 1.17
N ARG A 449 -38.75 -20.24 1.09
CA ARG A 449 -39.92 -20.51 0.28
C ARG A 449 -41.21 -20.33 1.10
N GLY A 450 -41.78 -19.14 1.04
CA GLY A 450 -43.13 -18.99 1.54
C GLY A 450 -43.39 -17.66 2.20
N ARG A 451 -43.85 -16.69 1.41
CA ARG A 451 -44.99 -15.81 1.72
C ARG A 451 -45.15 -14.73 0.63
N ARG A 452 -45.68 -15.18 -0.50
CA ARG A 452 -46.47 -14.25 -1.31
C ARG A 452 -47.86 -14.12 -0.65
N ARG A 453 -48.12 -13.08 0.08
CA ARG A 453 -49.47 -12.66 0.40
C ARG A 453 -50.05 -11.98 -0.81
N LYS A 454 -51.18 -12.51 -1.30
CA LYS A 454 -52.10 -11.80 -2.18
C LYS A 454 -52.63 -10.57 -1.43
N THR A 455 -52.58 -9.41 -2.02
CA THR A 455 -53.44 -8.30 -1.70
C THR A 455 -54.22 -7.94 -2.95
N GLN A 456 -55.50 -8.02 -2.75
CA GLN A 456 -56.47 -7.41 -3.65
C GLN A 456 -56.23 -5.89 -3.73
#